data_9e041256e916df646b0719e2bfd15f80
#
_entry.id   9e041256e916df646b0719e2bfd15f80
#
_cell.length_a   1.000
_cell.length_b   1.000
_cell.length_c   1.000
_cell.angle_alpha   90.00
_cell.angle_beta   90.00
_cell.angle_gamma   90.00
#
_symmetry.space_group_name_H-M   'P 1'
#
loop_
_entity.id
_entity.type
_entity.pdbx_description
1 polymer ?
#
loop_
_entity_poly.entity_id
_entity_poly.type
_entity_poly.pdbx_seq_one_letter_code
_entity_poly.pdbx_strand_id
1 'polypeptide(L)'
;HCFNEILLRDSKGRLLPRVDGAIPYDVTHPLWKEYTRRKFNDFVKWDFDYVKVDFMSHGGMEGVHYDSSVRTGRQALNAAYQFIDELLKPEKIGKPFFISLSIAPLFPNGYGHARRFSCDAFGTAEDVEYVLNAQTYAWWQNHRLYAFNDPDHSCLLKSFCMDRDSSLGEARARYTASAIAGT
;
A
#
# COMPACT_ATOMS: atom_id res chain seq x y z
N HIS A 1 0.53 13.69 21.00
CA HIS A 1 0.33 12.94 22.25
C HIS A 1 -0.82 11.92 22.21
N CYS A 2 -1.82 12.10 21.36
CA CYS A 2 -2.97 11.18 21.26
C CYS A 2 -2.71 9.86 20.50
N PHE A 3 -1.54 9.71 19.90
CA PHE A 3 -1.22 8.49 19.12
C PHE A 3 -0.60 7.36 19.94
N ASN A 4 -0.17 7.58 21.19
CA ASN A 4 0.47 6.53 21.98
C ASN A 4 -0.49 5.36 22.30
N GLU A 5 -1.78 5.65 22.39
CA GLU A 5 -2.82 4.68 22.73
C GLU A 5 -3.06 3.67 21.59
N ILE A 6 -2.84 4.09 20.34
CA ILE A 6 -3.06 3.25 19.15
C ILE A 6 -1.81 2.49 18.71
N LEU A 7 -0.69 2.63 19.43
CA LEU A 7 0.52 1.89 19.10
C LEU A 7 0.37 0.43 19.53
N LEU A 8 0.67 -0.48 18.60
CA LEU A 8 0.55 -1.92 18.83
C LEU A 8 1.56 -2.39 19.89
N ARG A 9 1.13 -3.25 20.80
CA ARG A 9 1.91 -3.75 21.93
C ARG A 9 1.96 -5.27 21.96
N ASP A 10 2.99 -5.79 22.59
CA ASP A 10 3.11 -7.23 22.87
C ASP A 10 2.23 -7.63 24.09
N SER A 11 2.23 -8.93 24.40
CA SER A 11 1.49 -9.49 25.54
C SER A 11 1.97 -9.00 26.92
N LYS A 12 3.13 -8.34 26.99
CA LYS A 12 3.67 -7.71 28.20
C LYS A 12 3.39 -6.20 28.25
N GLY A 13 2.61 -5.67 27.32
CA GLY A 13 2.29 -4.25 27.23
C GLY A 13 3.40 -3.36 26.68
N ARG A 14 4.50 -3.92 26.17
CA ARG A 14 5.61 -3.17 25.57
C ARG A 14 5.30 -2.85 24.12
N LEU A 15 5.72 -1.67 23.66
CA LEU A 15 5.62 -1.31 22.24
C LEU A 15 6.38 -2.33 21.38
N LEU A 16 5.83 -2.64 20.22
CA LEU A 16 6.55 -3.43 19.23
C LEU A 16 7.79 -2.67 18.73
N PRO A 17 8.82 -3.41 18.28
CA PRO A 17 9.98 -2.77 17.67
C PRO A 17 9.58 -1.96 16.43
N ARG A 18 10.39 -0.95 16.12
CA ARG A 18 10.22 -0.19 14.88
C ARG A 18 10.50 -1.07 13.67
N VAL A 19 9.67 -0.90 12.66
CA VAL A 19 9.87 -1.49 11.33
C VAL A 19 9.93 -0.32 10.35
N ASP A 20 10.97 -0.25 9.55
CA ASP A 20 11.24 0.87 8.63
C ASP A 20 11.12 2.25 9.31
N GLY A 21 11.60 2.34 10.56
CA GLY A 21 11.55 3.57 11.36
C GLY A 21 10.21 3.87 12.02
N ALA A 22 9.13 3.17 11.68
CA ALA A 22 7.79 3.37 12.22
C ALA A 22 7.42 2.34 13.29
N ILE A 23 6.55 2.71 14.22
CA ILE A 23 5.93 1.78 15.17
C ILE A 23 4.55 1.42 14.62
N PRO A 24 4.22 0.11 14.51
CA PRO A 24 2.91 -0.33 14.01
C PRO A 24 1.75 0.19 14.88
N TYR A 25 0.66 0.54 14.22
CA TYR A 25 -0.58 0.88 14.89
C TYR A 25 -1.46 -0.36 15.10
N ASP A 26 -2.24 -0.34 16.18
CA ASP A 26 -3.37 -1.24 16.33
C ASP A 26 -4.53 -0.72 15.46
N VAL A 27 -4.71 -1.36 14.31
CA VAL A 27 -5.74 -0.98 13.34
C VAL A 27 -7.17 -1.30 13.80
N THR A 28 -7.32 -2.05 14.89
CA THR A 28 -8.63 -2.34 15.49
C THR A 28 -9.09 -1.26 16.45
N HIS A 29 -8.16 -0.39 16.88
CA HIS A 29 -8.45 0.65 17.87
C HIS A 29 -9.40 1.73 17.31
N PRO A 30 -10.43 2.15 18.07
CA PRO A 30 -11.41 3.16 17.62
C PRO A 30 -10.78 4.48 17.16
N LEU A 31 -9.74 4.96 17.85
CA LEU A 31 -9.03 6.19 17.46
C LEU A 31 -8.31 6.06 16.12
N TRP A 32 -7.75 4.87 15.80
CA TRP A 32 -7.18 4.63 14.48
C TRP A 32 -8.25 4.68 13.40
N LYS A 33 -9.40 4.03 13.64
CA LYS A 33 -10.54 4.05 12.73
C LYS A 33 -11.06 5.47 12.50
N GLU A 34 -11.16 6.26 13.56
CA GLU A 34 -11.59 7.66 13.45
C GLU A 34 -10.59 8.53 12.68
N TYR A 35 -9.30 8.39 13.00
CA TYR A 35 -8.24 9.08 12.26
C TYR A 35 -8.28 8.74 10.76
N THR A 36 -8.34 7.45 10.44
CA THR A 36 -8.41 6.94 9.06
C THR A 36 -9.65 7.46 8.36
N ARG A 37 -10.84 7.34 8.96
CA ARG A 37 -12.09 7.86 8.39
C ARG A 37 -11.98 9.34 8.05
N ARG A 38 -11.44 10.14 8.95
CA ARG A 38 -11.28 11.58 8.71
C ARG A 38 -10.37 11.86 7.51
N LYS A 39 -9.23 11.15 7.41
CA LYS A 39 -8.30 11.31 6.29
C LYS A 39 -8.93 10.93 4.95
N PHE A 40 -9.61 9.81 4.89
CA PHE A 40 -10.25 9.37 3.65
C PHE A 40 -11.46 10.25 3.27
N ASN A 41 -12.19 10.76 4.25
CA ASN A 41 -13.23 11.77 4.00
C ASN A 41 -12.65 13.06 3.41
N ASP A 42 -11.47 13.50 3.87
CA ASP A 42 -10.79 14.66 3.30
C ASP A 42 -10.42 14.40 1.83
N PHE A 43 -9.94 13.20 1.47
CA PHE A 43 -9.63 12.84 0.07
C PHE A 43 -10.88 12.88 -0.82
N VAL A 44 -11.98 12.32 -0.36
CA VAL A 44 -13.25 12.39 -1.07
C VAL A 44 -13.75 13.81 -1.22
N LYS A 45 -13.64 14.63 -0.16
CA LYS A 45 -14.03 16.04 -0.15
C LYS A 45 -13.18 16.90 -1.10
N TRP A 46 -11.90 16.54 -1.28
CA TRP A 46 -10.99 17.21 -2.22
C TRP A 46 -11.13 16.67 -3.65
N ASP A 47 -12.12 15.83 -3.87
CA ASP A 47 -12.47 15.26 -5.18
C ASP A 47 -11.40 14.35 -5.80
N PHE A 48 -10.56 13.72 -4.95
CA PHE A 48 -9.69 12.65 -5.43
C PHE A 48 -10.51 11.41 -5.78
N ASP A 49 -10.04 10.65 -6.76
CA ASP A 49 -10.60 9.37 -7.22
C ASP A 49 -9.59 8.21 -7.16
N TYR A 50 -8.40 8.49 -6.63
CA TYR A 50 -7.30 7.55 -6.48
C TYR A 50 -6.60 7.74 -5.13
N VAL A 51 -6.20 6.63 -4.51
CA VAL A 51 -5.31 6.62 -3.36
C VAL A 51 -4.30 5.49 -3.46
N LYS A 52 -3.04 5.78 -3.18
CA LYS A 52 -2.03 4.78 -2.84
C LYS A 52 -1.96 4.64 -1.33
N VAL A 53 -2.25 3.45 -0.83
CA VAL A 53 -2.17 3.13 0.60
C VAL A 53 -0.90 2.35 0.84
N ASP A 54 0.03 2.95 1.58
CA ASP A 54 1.37 2.42 1.75
C ASP A 54 1.59 1.79 3.14
N PHE A 55 2.64 0.99 3.27
CA PHE A 55 3.06 0.31 4.50
C PHE A 55 1.96 -0.54 5.16
N MET A 56 1.09 -1.12 4.36
CA MET A 56 -0.05 -1.90 4.87
C MET A 56 0.37 -3.14 5.65
N SER A 57 1.53 -3.73 5.36
CA SER A 57 2.08 -4.86 6.11
C SER A 57 2.27 -4.56 7.60
N HIS A 58 2.50 -3.30 7.97
CA HIS A 58 2.66 -2.88 9.37
C HIS A 58 1.38 -3.07 10.18
N GLY A 59 0.21 -2.93 9.55
CA GLY A 59 -1.09 -3.24 10.16
C GLY A 59 -1.35 -4.73 10.39
N GLY A 60 -0.50 -5.59 9.83
CA GLY A 60 -0.57 -7.05 9.96
C GLY A 60 0.45 -7.64 10.95
N MET A 61 1.10 -6.82 11.76
CA MET A 61 2.05 -7.27 12.78
C MET A 61 1.33 -7.98 13.93
N GLU A 62 1.97 -9.04 14.45
CA GLU A 62 1.42 -9.77 15.62
C GLU A 62 1.55 -8.92 16.89
N GLY A 63 0.47 -8.82 17.63
CA GLY A 63 0.39 -8.05 18.86
C GLY A 63 -0.93 -8.24 19.59
N VAL A 64 -1.12 -7.49 20.67
CA VAL A 64 -2.39 -7.46 21.40
C VAL A 64 -3.25 -6.36 20.82
N HIS A 65 -4.40 -6.75 20.28
CA HIS A 65 -5.34 -5.84 19.64
C HIS A 65 -6.41 -5.35 20.62
N TYR A 66 -6.89 -4.13 20.41
CA TYR A 66 -8.00 -3.54 21.14
C TYR A 66 -9.27 -4.39 21.01
N ASP A 67 -9.55 -4.85 19.79
CA ASP A 67 -10.62 -5.81 19.53
C ASP A 67 -10.13 -7.23 19.86
N SER A 68 -10.57 -7.75 21.00
CA SER A 68 -10.16 -9.07 21.47
C SER A 68 -10.61 -10.25 20.60
N SER A 69 -11.51 -10.03 19.65
CA SER A 69 -11.88 -11.04 18.63
C SER A 69 -10.81 -11.19 17.56
N VAL A 70 -9.97 -10.17 17.36
CA VAL A 70 -8.82 -10.15 16.44
C VAL A 70 -7.60 -10.72 17.17
N ARG A 71 -7.19 -11.92 16.77
CA ARG A 71 -6.15 -12.68 17.49
C ARG A 71 -4.82 -12.76 16.74
N THR A 72 -4.81 -12.41 15.45
CA THR A 72 -3.61 -12.47 14.61
C THR A 72 -3.46 -11.20 13.80
N GLY A 73 -2.22 -10.87 13.46
CA GLY A 73 -1.92 -9.73 12.58
C GLY A 73 -2.63 -9.84 11.23
N ARG A 74 -2.80 -11.06 10.68
CA ARG A 74 -3.56 -11.24 9.43
C ARG A 74 -5.04 -10.85 9.59
N GLN A 75 -5.68 -11.20 10.70
CA GLN A 75 -7.05 -10.77 10.97
C GLN A 75 -7.13 -9.24 11.12
N ALA A 76 -6.16 -8.65 11.80
CA ALA A 76 -6.07 -7.19 11.94
C ALA A 76 -5.94 -6.50 10.58
N LEU A 77 -5.03 -6.97 9.72
CA LEU A 77 -4.84 -6.43 8.38
C LEU A 77 -6.11 -6.55 7.53
N ASN A 78 -6.78 -7.71 7.59
CA ASN A 78 -8.05 -7.90 6.89
C ASN A 78 -9.11 -6.91 7.36
N ALA A 79 -9.23 -6.69 8.68
CA ALA A 79 -10.15 -5.71 9.24
C ALA A 79 -9.82 -4.28 8.82
N ALA A 80 -8.51 -3.94 8.72
CA ALA A 80 -8.08 -2.63 8.23
C ALA A 80 -8.44 -2.41 6.76
N TYR A 81 -8.18 -3.38 5.90
CA TYR A 81 -8.55 -3.30 4.49
C TYR A 81 -10.07 -3.21 4.30
N GLN A 82 -10.83 -4.05 5.00
CA GLN A 82 -12.29 -3.99 4.97
C GLN A 82 -12.81 -2.62 5.40
N PHE A 83 -12.22 -2.03 6.43
CA PHE A 83 -12.60 -0.70 6.90
C PHE A 83 -12.32 0.38 5.86
N ILE A 84 -11.16 0.36 5.20
CA ILE A 84 -10.80 1.32 4.15
C ILE A 84 -11.73 1.15 2.94
N ASP A 85 -11.93 -0.08 2.48
CA ASP A 85 -12.84 -0.41 1.38
C ASP A 85 -14.26 0.13 1.65
N GLU A 86 -14.78 -0.12 2.85
CA GLU A 86 -16.09 0.38 3.28
C GLU A 86 -16.21 1.92 3.28
N LEU A 87 -15.11 2.64 3.51
CA LEU A 87 -15.12 4.11 3.45
C LEU A 87 -15.21 4.65 2.03
N LEU A 88 -14.68 3.89 1.06
CA LEU A 88 -14.51 4.32 -0.33
C LEU A 88 -15.48 3.64 -1.30
N LYS A 89 -16.46 2.91 -0.80
CA LYS A 89 -17.48 2.27 -1.64
C LYS A 89 -18.23 3.30 -2.48
N PRO A 90 -18.40 3.05 -3.81
CA PRO A 90 -19.10 3.97 -4.69
C PRO A 90 -20.51 4.35 -4.19
N GLU A 91 -21.21 3.43 -3.53
CA GLU A 91 -22.55 3.66 -2.96
C GLU A 91 -22.52 4.67 -1.81
N LYS A 92 -21.38 4.85 -1.15
CA LYS A 92 -21.21 5.81 -0.05
C LYS A 92 -20.72 7.17 -0.50
N ILE A 93 -19.80 7.18 -1.46
CA ILE A 93 -19.14 8.42 -1.89
C ILE A 93 -19.65 8.98 -3.21
N GLY A 94 -20.53 8.24 -3.90
CA GLY A 94 -21.20 8.69 -5.12
C GLY A 94 -20.35 8.60 -6.40
N LYS A 95 -19.15 8.01 -6.32
CA LYS A 95 -18.25 7.84 -7.47
C LYS A 95 -17.34 6.64 -7.33
N PRO A 96 -16.78 6.09 -8.42
CA PRO A 96 -15.71 5.11 -8.33
C PRO A 96 -14.47 5.69 -7.65
N PHE A 97 -13.75 4.86 -6.90
CA PHE A 97 -12.51 5.25 -6.24
C PHE A 97 -11.47 4.14 -6.40
N PHE A 98 -10.31 4.48 -6.95
CA PHE A 98 -9.25 3.51 -7.19
C PHE A 98 -8.31 3.40 -5.98
N ILE A 99 -8.07 2.18 -5.51
CA ILE A 99 -7.18 1.89 -4.38
C ILE A 99 -5.98 1.10 -4.89
N SER A 100 -4.77 1.66 -4.76
CA SER A 100 -3.50 0.96 -4.98
C SER A 100 -2.85 0.62 -3.65
N LEU A 101 -2.41 -0.62 -3.48
CA LEU A 101 -1.79 -1.11 -2.25
C LEU A 101 -0.27 -1.21 -2.43
N SER A 102 0.48 -0.63 -1.50
CA SER A 102 1.94 -0.67 -1.48
C SER A 102 2.46 -1.23 -0.16
N ILE A 103 3.62 -1.89 -0.20
CA ILE A 103 4.17 -2.67 0.92
C ILE A 103 3.05 -3.51 1.57
N ALA A 104 2.32 -4.20 0.71
CA ALA A 104 1.14 -4.97 1.05
C ALA A 104 1.40 -6.45 0.80
N PRO A 105 1.05 -7.35 1.74
CA PRO A 105 1.07 -8.77 1.47
C PRO A 105 0.18 -9.12 0.28
N LEU A 106 0.46 -10.26 -0.38
CA LEU A 106 -0.37 -10.75 -1.48
C LEU A 106 -1.81 -11.04 -1.02
N PHE A 107 -1.95 -11.48 0.22
CA PHE A 107 -3.23 -11.77 0.88
C PHE A 107 -3.31 -11.08 2.24
N PRO A 108 -4.52 -10.60 2.66
CA PRO A 108 -5.81 -10.74 1.97
C PRO A 108 -5.88 -9.87 0.70
N ASN A 109 -6.59 -10.36 -0.32
CA ASN A 109 -6.87 -9.64 -1.55
C ASN A 109 -8.37 -9.26 -1.62
N GLY A 110 -8.76 -8.52 -2.67
CA GLY A 110 -10.16 -8.11 -2.90
C GLY A 110 -10.54 -6.76 -2.31
N TYR A 111 -9.57 -6.03 -1.73
CA TYR A 111 -9.78 -4.70 -1.14
C TYR A 111 -9.06 -3.58 -1.88
N GLY A 112 -8.27 -3.91 -2.89
CA GLY A 112 -7.56 -2.94 -3.73
C GLY A 112 -7.68 -3.32 -5.19
N HIS A 113 -7.59 -2.31 -6.04
CA HIS A 113 -7.64 -2.48 -7.50
C HIS A 113 -6.26 -2.78 -8.08
N ALA A 114 -5.22 -2.21 -7.47
CA ALA A 114 -3.83 -2.50 -7.82
C ALA A 114 -3.00 -2.87 -6.59
N ARG A 115 -1.93 -3.59 -6.83
CA ARG A 115 -0.91 -3.90 -5.83
C ARG A 115 0.47 -3.74 -6.43
N ARG A 116 1.35 -3.01 -5.74
CA ARG A 116 2.76 -2.93 -6.10
C ARG A 116 3.46 -4.26 -5.85
N PHE A 117 4.13 -4.77 -6.85
CA PHE A 117 4.78 -6.08 -6.80
C PHE A 117 6.30 -6.00 -6.64
N SER A 118 6.89 -4.81 -6.75
CA SER A 118 8.33 -4.56 -6.63
C SER A 118 8.64 -3.56 -5.52
N CYS A 119 9.92 -3.38 -5.17
CA CYS A 119 10.37 -2.25 -4.35
C CYS A 119 10.41 -0.97 -5.17
N ASP A 120 10.87 0.13 -4.56
CA ASP A 120 11.01 1.41 -5.25
C ASP A 120 11.91 1.24 -6.47
N ALA A 121 11.40 1.70 -7.60
CA ALA A 121 12.11 1.70 -8.88
C ALA A 121 12.12 3.12 -9.44
N PHE A 122 13.27 3.59 -9.86
CA PHE A 122 13.41 4.98 -10.30
C PHE A 122 13.61 5.07 -11.80
N GLY A 123 14.80 5.29 -12.30
CA GLY A 123 14.97 5.55 -13.73
C GLY A 123 16.23 4.92 -14.34
N THR A 124 16.89 4.04 -13.60
CA THR A 124 18.09 3.36 -14.09
C THR A 124 17.77 2.06 -14.85
N ALA A 125 18.74 1.55 -15.60
CA ALA A 125 18.58 0.25 -16.26
C ALA A 125 18.41 -0.89 -15.26
N GLU A 126 19.10 -0.83 -14.13
CA GLU A 126 19.01 -1.79 -13.04
C GLU A 126 17.61 -1.82 -12.42
N ASP A 127 16.97 -0.65 -12.26
CA ASP A 127 15.58 -0.57 -11.80
C ASP A 127 14.61 -1.26 -12.78
N VAL A 128 14.85 -1.09 -14.09
CA VAL A 128 14.04 -1.73 -15.12
C VAL A 128 14.21 -3.24 -15.05
N GLU A 129 15.45 -3.73 -14.98
CA GLU A 129 15.74 -5.16 -14.85
C GLU A 129 15.07 -5.75 -13.60
N TYR A 130 15.18 -5.07 -12.48
CA TYR A 130 14.57 -5.47 -11.23
C TYR A 130 13.03 -5.59 -11.35
N VAL A 131 12.37 -4.60 -11.94
CA VAL A 131 10.91 -4.61 -12.15
C VAL A 131 10.51 -5.75 -13.08
N LEU A 132 11.23 -5.99 -14.18
CA LEU A 132 10.94 -7.09 -15.10
C LEU A 132 11.13 -8.44 -14.43
N ASN A 133 12.16 -8.60 -13.60
CA ASN A 133 12.38 -9.82 -12.82
C ASN A 133 11.23 -10.04 -11.82
N ALA A 134 10.80 -9.01 -11.09
CA ALA A 134 9.65 -9.10 -10.19
C ALA A 134 8.35 -9.44 -10.96
N GLN A 135 8.14 -8.85 -12.14
CA GLN A 135 7.00 -9.12 -13.01
C GLN A 135 6.94 -10.59 -13.46
N THR A 136 8.07 -11.25 -13.63
CA THR A 136 8.13 -12.68 -13.98
C THR A 136 7.38 -13.56 -12.98
N TYR A 137 7.35 -13.14 -11.71
CA TYR A 137 6.64 -13.84 -10.63
C TYR A 137 5.27 -13.24 -10.31
N ALA A 138 4.98 -12.02 -10.78
CA ALA A 138 3.76 -11.28 -10.44
C ALA A 138 2.73 -11.21 -11.57
N TRP A 139 3.09 -11.50 -12.82
CA TRP A 139 2.22 -11.33 -14.00
C TRP A 139 0.85 -11.99 -13.86
N TRP A 140 0.78 -13.16 -13.23
CA TRP A 140 -0.46 -13.93 -13.06
C TRP A 140 -1.45 -13.28 -12.10
N GLN A 141 -1.01 -12.31 -11.26
CA GLN A 141 -1.88 -11.58 -10.34
C GLN A 141 -2.78 -10.60 -11.07
N ASN A 142 -2.32 -10.12 -12.23
CA ASN A 142 -3.03 -9.15 -13.05
C ASN A 142 -4.34 -9.74 -13.57
N HIS A 143 -5.44 -9.02 -13.42
CA HIS A 143 -6.81 -9.44 -13.75
C HIS A 143 -7.32 -10.70 -13.04
N ARG A 144 -6.58 -11.22 -12.03
CA ARG A 144 -7.00 -12.36 -11.21
C ARG A 144 -7.19 -12.02 -9.74
N LEU A 145 -6.17 -11.46 -9.12
CA LEU A 145 -6.24 -11.01 -7.73
C LEU A 145 -6.42 -9.50 -7.63
N TYR A 146 -5.84 -8.78 -8.57
CA TYR A 146 -5.91 -7.32 -8.71
C TYR A 146 -6.23 -6.98 -10.16
N ALA A 147 -6.90 -5.87 -10.38
CA ALA A 147 -7.19 -5.39 -11.74
C ALA A 147 -5.89 -5.01 -12.47
N PHE A 148 -4.90 -4.48 -11.72
CA PHE A 148 -3.61 -4.05 -12.25
C PHE A 148 -2.46 -4.43 -11.32
N ASN A 149 -1.31 -4.72 -11.92
CA ASN A 149 -0.04 -4.76 -11.23
C ASN A 149 0.60 -3.37 -11.26
N ASP A 150 1.09 -2.90 -10.12
CA ASP A 150 1.78 -1.61 -10.01
C ASP A 150 3.30 -1.82 -10.03
N PRO A 151 4.00 -1.38 -11.10
CA PRO A 151 5.45 -1.50 -11.24
C PRO A 151 6.22 -0.36 -10.56
N ASP A 152 5.54 0.48 -9.79
CA ASP A 152 6.09 1.67 -9.14
C ASP A 152 6.37 2.85 -10.10
N HIS A 153 7.26 3.75 -9.71
CA HIS A 153 7.52 5.03 -10.37
C HIS A 153 7.89 4.89 -11.86
N SER A 154 7.30 5.74 -12.68
CA SER A 154 7.73 5.91 -14.09
C SER A 154 8.61 7.13 -14.24
N CYS A 155 9.80 7.10 -13.61
CA CYS A 155 10.79 8.18 -13.73
C CYS A 155 11.42 8.14 -15.11
N LEU A 156 11.01 9.07 -15.99
CA LEU A 156 11.44 9.12 -17.39
C LEU A 156 12.56 10.12 -17.65
N LEU A 157 12.86 11.00 -16.70
CA LEU A 157 13.94 11.98 -16.81
C LEU A 157 14.89 11.85 -15.62
N LYS A 158 14.60 12.52 -14.52
CA LYS A 158 15.43 12.49 -13.32
C LYS A 158 14.58 12.22 -12.10
N SER A 159 15.05 11.35 -11.23
CA SER A 159 14.50 11.15 -9.89
C SER A 159 15.41 11.77 -8.83
N PHE A 160 14.89 11.94 -7.61
CA PHE A 160 15.68 12.44 -6.48
C PHE A 160 16.80 11.47 -6.05
N CYS A 161 16.74 10.20 -6.49
CA CYS A 161 17.75 9.18 -6.22
C CYS A 161 18.84 9.10 -7.29
N MET A 162 18.84 9.98 -8.28
CA MET A 162 19.80 9.97 -9.39
C MET A 162 20.58 11.26 -9.45
N ASP A 163 21.89 11.17 -9.63
CA ASP A 163 22.77 12.33 -9.83
C ASP A 163 22.74 12.86 -11.27
N ARG A 164 22.16 12.12 -12.19
CA ARG A 164 22.03 12.44 -13.60
C ARG A 164 20.61 12.24 -14.13
N ASP A 165 20.31 12.76 -15.28
CA ASP A 165 19.09 12.42 -16.02
C ASP A 165 19.17 10.99 -16.57
N SER A 166 18.02 10.35 -16.69
CA SER A 166 17.90 9.08 -17.42
C SER A 166 18.24 9.30 -18.88
N SER A 167 18.97 8.37 -19.48
CA SER A 167 19.13 8.33 -20.93
C SER A 167 17.80 8.02 -21.62
N LEU A 168 17.69 8.35 -22.91
CA LEU A 168 16.50 8.02 -23.70
C LEU A 168 16.24 6.50 -23.72
N GLY A 169 17.28 5.68 -23.71
CA GLY A 169 17.18 4.22 -23.65
C GLY A 169 16.55 3.76 -22.33
N GLU A 170 17.04 4.26 -21.21
CA GLU A 170 16.49 3.98 -19.87
C GLU A 170 15.04 4.42 -19.76
N ALA A 171 14.71 5.65 -20.20
CA ALA A 171 13.34 6.16 -20.19
C ALA A 171 12.38 5.28 -21.00
N ARG A 172 12.78 4.86 -22.20
CA ARG A 172 11.99 3.96 -23.04
C ARG A 172 11.82 2.58 -22.39
N ALA A 173 12.89 2.02 -21.85
CA ALA A 173 12.86 0.73 -21.15
C ALA A 173 11.92 0.80 -19.94
N ARG A 174 12.02 1.86 -19.13
CA ARG A 174 11.15 2.08 -17.96
C ARG A 174 9.69 2.21 -18.35
N TYR A 175 9.38 3.01 -19.36
CA TYR A 175 8.02 3.16 -19.86
C TYR A 175 7.45 1.84 -20.39
N THR A 176 8.27 1.08 -21.15
CA THR A 176 7.87 -0.23 -21.67
C THR A 176 7.60 -1.23 -20.54
N ALA A 177 8.46 -1.27 -19.52
CA ALA A 177 8.27 -2.15 -18.37
C ALA A 177 6.95 -1.82 -17.63
N SER A 178 6.65 -0.53 -17.45
CA SER A 178 5.37 -0.10 -16.86
C SER A 178 4.17 -0.54 -17.70
N ALA A 179 4.22 -0.36 -19.02
CA ALA A 179 3.15 -0.78 -19.93
C ALA A 179 2.94 -2.30 -19.94
N ILE A 180 4.03 -3.09 -19.89
CA ILE A 180 3.95 -4.56 -19.79
C ILE A 180 3.36 -5.02 -18.47
N ALA A 181 3.63 -4.31 -17.38
CA ALA A 181 3.08 -4.62 -16.07
C ALA A 181 1.56 -4.41 -15.98
N GLY A 182 0.97 -3.67 -16.91
CA GLY A 182 -0.47 -3.46 -16.98
C GLY A 182 -0.95 -2.18 -16.30
N THR A 183 -0.08 -1.20 -16.20
CA THR A 183 -0.42 0.15 -15.70
C THR A 183 -0.45 1.19 -16.80
#